data_84664c1bf63abaaec0f17f638fef7fb5
#
_entry.id   84664c1bf63abaaec0f17f638fef7fb5
#
_cell.length_a   1.000
_cell.length_b   1.000
_cell.length_c   1.000
_cell.angle_alpha   90.00
_cell.angle_beta   90.00
_cell.angle_gamma   90.00
#
_symmetry.space_group_name_H-M   'P 1'
#
loop_
_entity.id
_entity.type
_entity.pdbx_description
1 polymer ?
#
loop_
_entity_poly.entity_id
_entity_poly.type
_entity_poly.pdbx_seq_one_letter_code
_entity_poly.pdbx_strand_id
1 'polypeptide(L)'
;MPRSTTDHAPTPREGRRPRLRTAAIATAVVAVAAGGLYVAGLVATGDDISAGTRVDGVDIGGMSRAEAEAKLTAAAPASWKAPIAVKVGDRATTVDPAAAGLTVDVAKTADEAADPSRDPFTVIGRLFSSGEREVRPVYAHDEAKTRAAVAELAKENDRAVREGSVAFRDGRTVATQPQTGRKLDAGQAAETLRSAYPAATGAAAVTLPVSVTEPKLPAAEVSRFLDAYAKPAVSGPVTLTAGQERLRISAATLGDHLTVKNDGGRLSAALDENALLRDPDVARPLAALTNAPQEASLGVRDGKVVVESEGRPGHEVTAKALGDAVRPLLTKSGDAARTAPVATKVTDPELSSGSLARLGIKEQMSSFTVNFPSAPYRTTNIGRAAELINGSLVKPGEVWSFNKTVGERTPDNGFVDGTMILDGQYRSAPGGGVSAMATTMYNAMFFAGVQPVEHGAHSFYIERYPAGREATVAWGQLDLKFRNDTGNPIYIKASATDSSVTVSFLGTKKYDSVEAVAGPRTNLTQPTKREGTGEACVPQPPLEGFDISVDRVFKNGGTEVKRETYKTHYTPRDEVTCKPVAQDTAPDAGQGAGQGGDRR
;
A
#
# COMPACT_ATOMS: atom_id res chain seq x y z
N MET A 1 -23.24 47.04 56.54
CA MET A 1 -23.81 48.29 57.11
C MET A 1 -25.30 48.10 57.27
N PRO A 2 -25.83 48.61 58.30
CA PRO A 2 -25.57 48.37 59.75
C PRO A 2 -26.86 48.26 60.55
N ARG A 3 -26.62 47.95 61.81
CA ARG A 3 -27.29 48.35 63.10
C ARG A 3 -28.51 47.56 63.49
N SER A 4 -28.42 46.84 64.61
CA SER A 4 -28.39 47.36 66.00
C SER A 4 -29.79 47.75 66.47
N THR A 5 -30.34 47.28 67.51
CA THR A 5 -30.05 47.52 68.95
C THR A 5 -31.07 46.78 69.79
N THR A 6 -30.58 46.15 70.87
CA THR A 6 -30.85 46.45 72.27
C THR A 6 -32.29 46.28 72.75
N ASP A 7 -32.60 45.61 73.77
CA ASP A 7 -32.20 45.53 75.13
C ASP A 7 -33.50 45.52 75.99
N HIS A 8 -33.60 44.69 76.98
CA HIS A 8 -34.00 45.01 78.36
C HIS A 8 -34.59 43.81 79.12
N ALA A 9 -33.87 43.41 80.05
CA ALA A 9 -34.42 42.69 81.24
C ALA A 9 -35.13 43.68 82.20
N PRO A 10 -35.94 43.24 83.08
CA PRO A 10 -35.49 43.12 84.46
C PRO A 10 -36.12 41.99 85.33
N THR A 11 -35.37 41.68 86.31
CA THR A 11 -35.56 40.86 87.56
C THR A 11 -36.67 41.35 88.48
N PRO A 12 -36.80 40.83 89.75
CA PRO A 12 -37.49 39.63 90.23
C PRO A 12 -38.48 39.94 91.38
N ARG A 13 -39.24 38.98 91.84
CA ARG A 13 -39.79 39.04 93.18
C ARG A 13 -40.08 37.68 93.79
N GLU A 14 -39.54 37.52 95.00
CA GLU A 14 -39.71 36.52 96.00
C GLU A 14 -41.15 36.22 96.44
N GLY A 15 -41.35 35.00 96.91
CA GLY A 15 -42.24 34.87 98.06
C GLY A 15 -42.95 33.52 98.20
N ARG A 16 -42.42 32.68 99.12
CA ARG A 16 -43.09 31.76 100.08
C ARG A 16 -43.24 30.27 99.70
N ARG A 17 -42.38 29.46 100.33
CA ARG A 17 -42.67 28.10 100.81
C ARG A 17 -43.86 28.09 101.79
N PRO A 18 -44.56 26.98 102.08
CA PRO A 18 -44.12 25.62 102.38
C PRO A 18 -45.15 24.51 101.95
N ARG A 19 -44.72 23.27 101.77
CA ARG A 19 -45.21 22.03 102.41
C ARG A 19 -44.62 20.79 101.74
N LEU A 20 -43.44 20.45 102.14
CA LEU A 20 -42.86 19.12 101.98
C LEU A 20 -43.33 18.25 103.14
N ARG A 21 -44.03 17.20 102.86
CA ARG A 21 -44.01 15.92 103.61
C ARG A 21 -44.96 14.82 103.05
N THR A 22 -45.81 15.06 102.07
CA THR A 22 -46.73 14.01 101.51
C THR A 22 -46.38 13.49 100.16
N ALA A 23 -45.35 14.10 99.46
CA ALA A 23 -44.92 13.65 98.09
C ALA A 23 -43.86 12.50 98.08
N ALA A 24 -43.16 12.26 99.18
CA ALA A 24 -42.07 11.28 99.28
C ALA A 24 -42.54 9.81 99.38
N ILE A 25 -43.77 9.52 99.90
CA ILE A 25 -44.29 8.13 99.98
C ILE A 25 -44.96 7.67 98.74
N ALA A 26 -45.60 8.55 97.93
CA ALA A 26 -46.19 8.21 96.67
C ALA A 26 -45.13 7.90 95.59
N THR A 27 -43.99 8.62 95.65
CA THR A 27 -42.87 8.41 94.68
C THR A 27 -42.11 7.09 94.92
N ALA A 28 -42.01 6.66 96.19
CA ALA A 28 -41.37 5.37 96.54
C ALA A 28 -42.19 4.16 96.14
N VAL A 29 -43.55 4.22 96.29
CA VAL A 29 -44.45 3.13 95.87
C VAL A 29 -44.49 3.01 94.29
N VAL A 30 -44.47 4.14 93.57
CA VAL A 30 -44.41 4.15 92.11
C VAL A 30 -43.06 3.65 91.59
N ALA A 31 -41.97 4.00 92.32
CA ALA A 31 -40.63 3.52 91.93
C ALA A 31 -40.44 2.02 92.21
N VAL A 32 -41.02 1.47 93.33
CA VAL A 32 -40.98 0.03 93.59
C VAL A 32 -41.90 -0.76 92.62
N ALA A 33 -43.07 -0.20 92.32
CA ALA A 33 -43.95 -0.80 91.32
C ALA A 33 -43.34 -0.74 89.91
N ALA A 34 -42.75 0.38 89.48
CA ALA A 34 -42.04 0.52 88.25
C ALA A 34 -40.77 -0.35 88.15
N GLY A 35 -40.02 -0.43 89.29
CA GLY A 35 -38.86 -1.33 89.39
C GLY A 35 -39.27 -2.81 89.37
N GLY A 36 -40.41 -3.18 90.03
CA GLY A 36 -40.95 -4.53 89.93
C GLY A 36 -41.45 -4.91 88.54
N LEU A 37 -42.15 -3.99 87.85
CA LEU A 37 -42.59 -4.17 86.52
C LEU A 37 -41.38 -4.21 85.54
N TYR A 38 -40.33 -3.45 85.77
CA TYR A 38 -39.10 -3.49 84.98
C TYR A 38 -38.38 -4.84 85.16
N VAL A 39 -38.23 -5.33 86.39
CA VAL A 39 -37.60 -6.64 86.62
C VAL A 39 -38.48 -7.76 86.13
N ALA A 40 -39.82 -7.68 86.27
CA ALA A 40 -40.75 -8.63 85.70
C ALA A 40 -40.70 -8.60 84.18
N GLY A 41 -40.54 -7.41 83.58
CA GLY A 41 -40.35 -7.24 82.18
C GLY A 41 -39.04 -7.84 81.67
N LEU A 42 -37.93 -7.66 82.36
CA LEU A 42 -36.64 -8.26 82.04
C LEU A 42 -36.64 -9.79 82.19
N VAL A 43 -37.38 -10.34 83.16
CA VAL A 43 -37.50 -11.80 83.36
C VAL A 43 -38.46 -12.42 82.36
N ALA A 44 -39.54 -11.72 82.04
CA ALA A 44 -40.57 -12.24 81.10
C ALA A 44 -40.21 -12.12 79.65
N THR A 45 -39.32 -11.16 79.33
CA THR A 45 -38.92 -10.96 77.87
C THR A 45 -37.59 -11.57 77.56
N GLY A 46 -36.74 -11.92 78.55
CA GLY A 46 -35.46 -12.57 78.37
C GLY A 46 -34.68 -12.03 77.14
N ASP A 47 -34.02 -12.91 76.37
CA ASP A 47 -33.42 -12.63 75.12
C ASP A 47 -34.38 -12.97 73.95
N ASP A 48 -35.68 -13.21 74.20
CA ASP A 48 -36.69 -13.58 73.22
C ASP A 48 -37.22 -12.36 72.44
N ILE A 49 -37.66 -12.61 71.25
CA ILE A 49 -38.25 -11.60 70.36
C ILE A 49 -39.62 -11.20 70.90
N SER A 50 -39.92 -9.90 71.01
CA SER A 50 -41.19 -9.40 71.54
C SER A 50 -42.38 -10.00 70.76
N ALA A 51 -43.44 -10.37 71.56
CA ALA A 51 -44.70 -10.92 71.03
C ALA A 51 -45.30 -9.97 69.97
N GLY A 52 -45.86 -10.53 68.87
CA GLY A 52 -46.42 -9.76 67.76
C GLY A 52 -45.39 -9.23 66.76
N THR A 53 -44.11 -9.62 66.85
CA THR A 53 -43.09 -9.26 65.86
C THR A 53 -43.22 -10.13 64.64
N ARG A 54 -43.25 -9.48 63.47
CA ARG A 54 -43.29 -10.13 62.14
C ARG A 54 -42.17 -9.64 61.27
N VAL A 55 -41.75 -10.51 60.35
CA VAL A 55 -40.78 -10.20 59.24
C VAL A 55 -41.44 -10.62 57.95
N ASP A 56 -41.77 -9.67 57.06
CA ASP A 56 -42.48 -9.90 55.81
C ASP A 56 -43.66 -10.86 55.95
N GLY A 57 -44.49 -10.62 57.02
CA GLY A 57 -45.69 -11.41 57.33
C GLY A 57 -45.43 -12.71 58.10
N VAL A 58 -44.23 -13.14 58.31
CA VAL A 58 -43.86 -14.32 59.10
C VAL A 58 -43.80 -13.91 60.56
N ASP A 59 -44.72 -14.44 61.43
CA ASP A 59 -44.76 -14.19 62.85
C ASP A 59 -43.62 -14.93 63.58
N ILE A 60 -42.73 -14.18 64.23
CA ILE A 60 -41.60 -14.67 65.02
C ILE A 60 -41.63 -14.20 66.47
N GLY A 61 -42.78 -13.62 66.87
CA GLY A 61 -42.95 -13.11 68.25
C GLY A 61 -42.94 -14.23 69.28
N GLY A 62 -42.27 -13.96 70.44
CA GLY A 62 -42.13 -14.91 71.54
C GLY A 62 -41.12 -16.04 71.27
N MET A 63 -40.31 -15.95 70.23
CA MET A 63 -39.29 -16.95 69.88
C MET A 63 -37.90 -16.47 70.31
N SER A 64 -37.06 -17.42 70.69
CA SER A 64 -35.63 -17.17 70.76
C SER A 64 -35.06 -16.84 69.37
N ARG A 65 -33.87 -16.21 69.31
CA ARG A 65 -33.22 -15.91 68.06
C ARG A 65 -33.04 -17.14 67.17
N ALA A 66 -32.62 -18.26 67.79
CA ALA A 66 -32.41 -19.49 67.04
C ALA A 66 -33.69 -20.08 66.45
N GLU A 67 -34.79 -20.03 67.17
CA GLU A 67 -36.12 -20.48 66.70
C GLU A 67 -36.66 -19.55 65.64
N ALA A 68 -36.47 -18.24 65.78
CA ALA A 68 -36.85 -17.27 64.74
C ALA A 68 -36.05 -17.45 63.47
N GLU A 69 -34.73 -17.69 63.53
CA GLU A 69 -33.88 -18.01 62.38
C GLU A 69 -34.34 -19.29 61.70
N ALA A 70 -34.61 -20.36 62.46
CA ALA A 70 -35.12 -21.63 61.90
C ALA A 70 -36.48 -21.44 61.24
N LYS A 71 -37.40 -20.68 61.85
CA LYS A 71 -38.73 -20.40 61.29
C LYS A 71 -38.68 -19.54 60.04
N LEU A 72 -37.86 -18.43 60.04
CA LEU A 72 -37.68 -17.60 58.87
C LEU A 72 -37.04 -18.37 57.73
N THR A 73 -36.13 -19.29 58.02
CA THR A 73 -35.53 -20.18 56.98
C THR A 73 -36.58 -21.14 56.41
N ALA A 74 -37.40 -21.78 57.28
CA ALA A 74 -38.38 -22.77 56.87
C ALA A 74 -39.61 -22.16 56.15
N ALA A 75 -40.08 -21.01 56.63
CA ALA A 75 -41.25 -20.30 56.15
C ALA A 75 -40.91 -19.06 55.31
N ALA A 76 -39.70 -19.03 54.67
CA ALA A 76 -39.23 -17.91 53.88
C ALA A 76 -40.28 -17.41 52.88
N PRO A 77 -40.65 -16.12 52.89
CA PRO A 77 -41.58 -15.53 51.98
C PRO A 77 -41.25 -15.82 50.53
N ALA A 78 -42.21 -16.00 49.66
CA ALA A 78 -42.01 -16.24 48.22
C ALA A 78 -41.25 -15.10 47.55
N SER A 79 -41.40 -13.85 48.02
CA SER A 79 -40.68 -12.66 47.54
C SER A 79 -39.16 -12.75 47.70
N TRP A 80 -38.67 -13.50 48.69
CA TRP A 80 -37.22 -13.67 48.89
C TRP A 80 -36.57 -14.59 47.87
N LYS A 81 -37.38 -15.43 47.20
CA LYS A 81 -36.95 -16.41 46.19
C LYS A 81 -37.46 -16.07 44.78
N ALA A 82 -38.32 -15.05 44.66
CA ALA A 82 -38.94 -14.69 43.40
C ALA A 82 -37.84 -14.23 42.41
N PRO A 83 -37.81 -14.80 41.16
CA PRO A 83 -36.89 -14.34 40.15
C PRO A 83 -37.10 -12.85 39.83
N ILE A 84 -36.01 -12.11 39.75
CA ILE A 84 -36.05 -10.71 39.39
C ILE A 84 -36.21 -10.61 37.88
N ALA A 85 -37.35 -10.09 37.43
CA ALA A 85 -37.57 -9.83 36.02
C ALA A 85 -36.70 -8.64 35.57
N VAL A 86 -35.90 -8.83 34.55
CA VAL A 86 -34.98 -7.79 34.00
C VAL A 86 -35.16 -7.65 32.51
N LYS A 87 -34.88 -6.42 32.02
CA LYS A 87 -34.85 -6.10 30.60
C LYS A 87 -33.47 -5.55 30.25
N VAL A 88 -32.76 -6.19 29.30
CA VAL A 88 -31.49 -5.74 28.77
C VAL A 88 -31.71 -5.29 27.31
N GLY A 89 -31.78 -3.99 27.10
CA GLY A 89 -32.22 -3.44 25.81
C GLY A 89 -33.65 -3.88 25.49
N ASP A 90 -33.86 -4.68 24.43
CA ASP A 90 -35.17 -5.15 24.02
C ASP A 90 -35.50 -6.56 24.54
N ARG A 91 -34.55 -7.24 25.15
CA ARG A 91 -34.71 -8.63 25.61
C ARG A 91 -35.11 -8.66 27.09
N ALA A 92 -36.21 -9.32 27.39
CA ALA A 92 -36.61 -9.61 28.73
C ALA A 92 -36.10 -11.00 29.16
N THR A 93 -35.62 -11.09 30.41
CA THR A 93 -35.18 -12.34 31.05
C THR A 93 -35.40 -12.25 32.54
N THR A 94 -35.01 -13.28 33.28
CA THR A 94 -35.07 -13.29 34.76
C THR A 94 -33.74 -13.64 35.36
N VAL A 95 -33.49 -13.12 36.54
CA VAL A 95 -32.30 -13.41 37.34
C VAL A 95 -32.73 -14.09 38.63
N ASP A 96 -32.19 -15.27 38.94
CA ASP A 96 -32.36 -15.93 40.22
C ASP A 96 -31.57 -15.15 41.28
N PRO A 97 -32.26 -14.63 42.31
CA PRO A 97 -31.60 -13.82 43.34
C PRO A 97 -30.53 -14.59 44.09
N ALA A 98 -30.75 -15.86 44.44
CA ALA A 98 -29.77 -16.65 45.17
C ALA A 98 -28.51 -16.93 44.35
N ALA A 99 -28.69 -17.25 43.05
CA ALA A 99 -27.58 -17.40 42.12
C ALA A 99 -26.81 -16.08 41.92
N ALA A 100 -27.51 -14.94 41.93
CA ALA A 100 -26.92 -13.60 41.89
C ALA A 100 -26.33 -13.12 43.26
N GLY A 101 -26.39 -13.96 44.29
CA GLY A 101 -25.86 -13.63 45.61
C GLY A 101 -26.70 -12.62 46.39
N LEU A 102 -27.99 -12.47 46.02
CA LEU A 102 -28.96 -11.61 46.70
C LEU A 102 -29.81 -12.47 47.62
N THR A 103 -29.67 -12.32 48.90
CA THR A 103 -30.32 -13.15 49.92
C THR A 103 -30.76 -12.30 51.13
N VAL A 104 -31.62 -12.87 51.96
CA VAL A 104 -31.89 -12.32 53.29
C VAL A 104 -30.93 -12.96 54.30
N ASP A 105 -30.27 -12.15 55.10
CA ASP A 105 -29.48 -12.60 56.24
C ASP A 105 -30.44 -12.87 57.40
N VAL A 106 -30.93 -14.11 57.47
CA VAL A 106 -31.92 -14.51 58.46
C VAL A 106 -31.40 -14.41 59.89
N ALA A 107 -30.08 -14.66 60.11
CA ALA A 107 -29.45 -14.53 61.41
C ALA A 107 -29.46 -13.09 61.88
N LYS A 108 -28.98 -12.16 61.06
CA LYS A 108 -28.99 -10.72 61.39
C LYS A 108 -30.43 -10.18 61.46
N THR A 109 -31.34 -10.67 60.67
CA THR A 109 -32.76 -10.30 60.73
C THR A 109 -33.36 -10.70 62.07
N ALA A 110 -33.04 -11.90 62.57
CA ALA A 110 -33.47 -12.37 63.90
C ALA A 110 -32.80 -11.58 65.02
N ASP A 111 -31.54 -11.21 64.87
CA ASP A 111 -30.80 -10.34 65.82
C ASP A 111 -31.41 -8.93 65.89
N GLU A 112 -31.78 -8.33 64.76
CA GLU A 112 -32.44 -7.01 64.72
C GLU A 112 -33.89 -7.09 65.32
N ALA A 113 -34.56 -8.22 65.11
CA ALA A 113 -35.85 -8.45 65.67
C ALA A 113 -35.84 -8.62 67.21
N ALA A 114 -34.76 -9.20 67.76
CA ALA A 114 -34.51 -9.39 69.14
C ALA A 114 -33.97 -8.10 69.82
N ASP A 115 -34.74 -7.05 69.80
CA ASP A 115 -34.37 -5.71 70.34
C ASP A 115 -33.81 -5.75 71.78
N PRO A 116 -32.51 -5.52 71.98
CA PRO A 116 -31.85 -5.61 73.31
C PRO A 116 -32.07 -4.37 74.13
N SER A 117 -33.05 -3.51 73.88
CA SER A 117 -33.28 -2.29 74.63
C SER A 117 -33.61 -2.63 76.05
N ARG A 118 -32.77 -2.19 76.99
CA ARG A 118 -32.92 -2.26 78.45
C ARG A 118 -33.49 -0.98 78.99
N ASP A 119 -33.98 -0.11 78.13
CA ASP A 119 -34.63 1.13 78.61
C ASP A 119 -35.89 0.77 79.38
N PRO A 120 -36.03 1.28 80.63
CA PRO A 120 -37.16 0.93 81.55
C PRO A 120 -38.55 1.18 80.96
N PHE A 121 -38.70 2.23 80.16
CA PHE A 121 -39.99 2.54 79.52
C PHE A 121 -40.30 1.57 78.36
N THR A 122 -39.30 1.17 77.67
CA THR A 122 -39.42 0.17 76.60
C THR A 122 -39.72 -1.21 77.15
N VAL A 123 -39.02 -1.63 78.22
CA VAL A 123 -39.21 -2.93 78.89
C VAL A 123 -40.58 -3.01 79.55
N ILE A 124 -41.01 -1.98 80.26
CA ILE A 124 -42.33 -1.92 80.91
C ILE A 124 -43.43 -1.81 79.80
N GLY A 125 -43.22 -1.03 78.75
CA GLY A 125 -44.13 -0.87 77.65
C GLY A 125 -44.43 -2.20 76.93
N ARG A 126 -43.46 -3.11 76.81
CA ARG A 126 -43.61 -4.45 76.23
C ARG A 126 -44.57 -5.35 77.03
N LEU A 127 -44.70 -5.19 78.34
CA LEU A 127 -45.67 -5.96 79.13
C LEU A 127 -47.12 -5.58 78.83
N PHE A 128 -47.35 -4.41 78.28
CA PHE A 128 -48.68 -3.86 78.03
C PHE A 128 -49.02 -3.59 76.58
N SER A 129 -48.03 -3.77 75.67
CA SER A 129 -48.24 -3.58 74.24
C SER A 129 -48.31 -4.93 73.53
N SER A 130 -49.48 -5.27 73.04
CA SER A 130 -49.70 -6.35 72.10
C SER A 130 -49.70 -5.85 70.63
N GLY A 131 -48.92 -4.81 70.37
CA GLY A 131 -48.84 -4.19 69.08
C GLY A 131 -48.07 -5.06 68.06
N GLU A 132 -48.60 -5.19 66.84
CA GLU A 132 -47.86 -5.81 65.71
C GLU A 132 -46.63 -4.93 65.44
N ARG A 133 -45.46 -5.56 65.42
CA ARG A 133 -44.20 -4.95 65.05
C ARG A 133 -43.69 -5.60 63.79
N GLU A 134 -43.64 -4.87 62.68
CA GLU A 134 -43.03 -5.33 61.45
C GLU A 134 -41.55 -4.97 61.46
N VAL A 135 -40.67 -5.96 61.35
CA VAL A 135 -39.22 -5.80 61.25
C VAL A 135 -38.84 -6.04 59.79
N ARG A 136 -38.06 -5.13 59.25
CA ARG A 136 -37.55 -5.27 57.89
C ARG A 136 -36.43 -6.31 57.83
N PRO A 137 -36.46 -7.23 56.82
CA PRO A 137 -35.37 -8.17 56.66
C PRO A 137 -34.04 -7.46 56.37
N VAL A 138 -32.96 -8.02 56.91
CA VAL A 138 -31.59 -7.58 56.57
C VAL A 138 -31.17 -8.27 55.31
N TYR A 139 -30.96 -7.51 54.27
CA TYR A 139 -30.51 -8.04 52.99
C TYR A 139 -28.99 -8.20 52.97
N ALA A 140 -28.53 -9.36 52.54
CA ALA A 140 -27.13 -9.68 52.28
C ALA A 140 -26.90 -9.79 50.76
N HIS A 141 -25.75 -9.37 50.31
CA HIS A 141 -25.34 -9.53 48.94
C HIS A 141 -23.90 -10.04 48.84
N ASP A 142 -23.70 -10.98 47.94
CA ASP A 142 -22.39 -11.47 47.51
C ASP A 142 -22.00 -10.76 46.21
N GLU A 143 -21.08 -9.81 46.34
CA GLU A 143 -20.65 -8.98 45.21
C GLU A 143 -20.03 -9.81 44.04
N ALA A 144 -19.33 -10.91 44.38
CA ALA A 144 -18.72 -11.77 43.37
C ALA A 144 -19.80 -12.52 42.54
N LYS A 145 -20.83 -13.04 43.23
CA LYS A 145 -21.97 -13.70 42.54
C LYS A 145 -22.78 -12.70 41.73
N THR A 146 -23.04 -11.50 42.27
CA THR A 146 -23.77 -10.45 41.53
C THR A 146 -23.00 -10.06 40.27
N ARG A 147 -21.68 -9.88 40.35
CA ARG A 147 -20.83 -9.62 39.17
C ARG A 147 -20.87 -10.77 38.17
N ALA A 148 -20.83 -12.01 38.63
CA ALA A 148 -20.91 -13.18 37.77
C ALA A 148 -22.26 -13.26 37.04
N ALA A 149 -23.38 -13.02 37.75
CA ALA A 149 -24.72 -12.99 37.14
C ALA A 149 -24.83 -11.89 36.05
N VAL A 150 -24.30 -10.68 36.37
CA VAL A 150 -24.26 -9.58 35.40
C VAL A 150 -23.35 -9.91 34.18
N ALA A 151 -22.24 -10.60 34.42
CA ALA A 151 -21.34 -11.02 33.36
C ALA A 151 -22.01 -12.05 32.40
N GLU A 152 -22.82 -12.97 32.91
CA GLU A 152 -23.60 -13.88 32.06
C GLU A 152 -24.66 -13.13 31.26
N LEU A 153 -25.35 -12.16 31.86
CA LEU A 153 -26.27 -11.29 31.13
C LEU A 153 -25.55 -10.48 30.03
N ALA A 154 -24.36 -9.97 30.31
CA ALA A 154 -23.55 -9.26 29.34
C ALA A 154 -23.14 -10.18 28.18
N LYS A 155 -22.64 -11.38 28.47
CA LYS A 155 -22.24 -12.37 27.46
C LYS A 155 -23.37 -12.73 26.49
N GLU A 156 -24.61 -12.78 26.95
CA GLU A 156 -25.76 -13.08 26.11
C GLU A 156 -26.29 -11.87 25.33
N ASN A 157 -26.05 -10.66 25.79
CA ASN A 157 -26.69 -9.45 25.27
C ASN A 157 -25.72 -8.45 24.64
N ASP A 158 -24.43 -8.49 24.98
CA ASP A 158 -23.43 -7.59 24.40
C ASP A 158 -23.18 -7.93 22.94
N ARG A 159 -23.09 -6.90 22.14
CA ARG A 159 -22.71 -6.97 20.74
C ARG A 159 -21.67 -5.91 20.44
N ALA A 160 -20.59 -6.31 19.78
CA ALA A 160 -19.62 -5.36 19.28
C ALA A 160 -20.23 -4.51 18.14
N VAL A 161 -19.85 -3.25 18.07
CA VAL A 161 -20.14 -2.42 16.90
C VAL A 161 -19.41 -3.02 15.69
N ARG A 162 -20.10 -3.09 14.55
CA ARG A 162 -19.49 -3.48 13.28
C ARG A 162 -19.70 -2.37 12.29
N GLU A 163 -18.60 -1.88 11.74
CA GLU A 163 -18.64 -0.84 10.72
C GLU A 163 -19.16 -1.38 9.39
N GLY A 164 -19.89 -0.55 8.68
CA GLY A 164 -20.27 -0.81 7.30
C GLY A 164 -19.08 -0.67 6.37
N SER A 165 -19.07 -1.39 5.25
CA SER A 165 -18.07 -1.23 4.21
C SER A 165 -18.61 -1.59 2.85
N VAL A 166 -18.04 -1.00 1.79
CA VAL A 166 -18.28 -1.38 0.40
C VAL A 166 -16.92 -1.48 -0.29
N ALA A 167 -16.71 -2.51 -1.06
CA ALA A 167 -15.51 -2.75 -1.85
C ALA A 167 -15.88 -3.38 -3.20
N PHE A 168 -14.95 -3.32 -4.14
CA PHE A 168 -15.01 -4.01 -5.41
C PHE A 168 -14.07 -5.20 -5.38
N ARG A 169 -14.51 -6.36 -5.86
CA ARG A 169 -13.71 -7.57 -6.01
C ARG A 169 -14.23 -8.39 -7.19
N ASP A 170 -13.34 -8.80 -8.08
CA ASP A 170 -13.66 -9.65 -9.24
C ASP A 170 -14.85 -9.13 -10.05
N GLY A 171 -14.91 -7.83 -10.29
CA GLY A 171 -16.00 -7.19 -11.03
C GLY A 171 -17.36 -7.19 -10.32
N ARG A 172 -17.38 -7.37 -9.00
CA ARG A 172 -18.58 -7.38 -8.16
C ARG A 172 -18.43 -6.44 -6.98
N THR A 173 -19.58 -6.02 -6.46
CA THR A 173 -19.62 -5.26 -5.20
C THR A 173 -19.70 -6.21 -4.01
N VAL A 174 -18.86 -6.00 -3.01
CA VAL A 174 -18.90 -6.67 -1.70
C VAL A 174 -19.22 -5.63 -0.66
N ALA A 175 -20.32 -5.84 0.09
CA ALA A 175 -20.75 -4.90 1.12
C ALA A 175 -20.95 -5.60 2.45
N THR A 176 -20.53 -4.94 3.52
CA THR A 176 -20.82 -5.32 4.90
C THR A 176 -21.82 -4.32 5.47
N GLN A 177 -22.96 -4.80 5.93
CA GLN A 177 -23.92 -3.95 6.63
C GLN A 177 -23.40 -3.61 8.02
N PRO A 178 -23.55 -2.34 8.44
CA PRO A 178 -23.16 -1.91 9.78
C PRO A 178 -24.08 -2.50 10.84
N GLN A 179 -23.57 -2.65 12.04
CA GLN A 179 -24.33 -3.12 13.19
C GLN A 179 -23.99 -2.26 14.40
N THR A 180 -25.06 -1.73 15.02
CA THR A 180 -24.98 -1.00 16.30
C THR A 180 -24.44 -1.90 17.40
N GLY A 181 -23.43 -1.44 18.09
CA GLY A 181 -22.88 -2.08 19.28
C GLY A 181 -23.75 -1.82 20.50
N ARG A 182 -23.81 -2.79 21.42
CA ARG A 182 -24.49 -2.69 22.70
C ARG A 182 -23.60 -3.32 23.75
N LYS A 183 -23.48 -2.67 24.89
CA LYS A 183 -22.71 -3.17 26.03
C LYS A 183 -23.46 -2.90 27.31
N LEU A 184 -23.69 -3.93 28.14
CA LEU A 184 -24.27 -3.79 29.46
C LEU A 184 -23.31 -3.00 30.35
N ASP A 185 -23.84 -1.99 31.07
CA ASP A 185 -23.07 -1.33 32.12
C ASP A 185 -23.08 -2.23 33.38
N ALA A 186 -22.00 -2.98 33.54
CA ALA A 186 -21.91 -3.98 34.61
C ALA A 186 -22.04 -3.40 36.01
N GLY A 187 -21.51 -2.17 36.22
CA GLY A 187 -21.56 -1.51 37.55
C GLY A 187 -22.99 -1.09 37.89
N GLN A 188 -23.64 -0.38 36.98
CA GLN A 188 -25.00 0.09 37.19
C GLN A 188 -26.02 -1.08 37.15
N ALA A 189 -25.77 -2.11 36.36
CA ALA A 189 -26.60 -3.31 36.30
C ALA A 189 -26.59 -4.07 37.64
N ALA A 190 -25.42 -4.23 38.26
CA ALA A 190 -25.28 -4.84 39.59
C ALA A 190 -26.03 -4.05 40.66
N GLU A 191 -25.91 -2.71 40.63
CA GLU A 191 -26.63 -1.83 41.57
C GLU A 191 -28.16 -1.92 41.36
N THR A 192 -28.60 -1.94 40.11
CA THR A 192 -30.02 -2.06 39.72
C THR A 192 -30.59 -3.40 40.19
N LEU A 193 -29.87 -4.51 40.01
CA LEU A 193 -30.26 -5.82 40.52
C LEU A 193 -30.38 -5.84 42.03
N ARG A 194 -29.41 -5.27 42.75
CA ARG A 194 -29.41 -5.17 44.19
C ARG A 194 -30.61 -4.36 44.71
N SER A 195 -30.90 -3.23 44.06
CA SER A 195 -32.04 -2.37 44.43
C SER A 195 -33.39 -2.99 44.12
N ALA A 196 -33.44 -3.93 43.17
CA ALA A 196 -34.65 -4.65 42.81
C ALA A 196 -34.94 -5.86 43.71
N TYR A 197 -34.07 -6.20 44.61
CA TYR A 197 -34.25 -7.31 45.55
C TYR A 197 -34.77 -6.83 46.93
N PRO A 198 -35.75 -7.48 47.54
CA PRO A 198 -36.52 -8.62 47.04
C PRO A 198 -37.54 -8.20 45.98
N ALA A 199 -37.74 -9.06 44.98
CA ALA A 199 -38.71 -8.79 43.95
C ALA A 199 -40.14 -9.06 44.42
N ALA A 200 -41.05 -8.12 44.21
CA ALA A 200 -42.47 -8.40 44.40
C ALA A 200 -42.94 -9.41 43.34
N THR A 201 -43.75 -10.40 43.76
CA THR A 201 -44.29 -11.37 42.84
C THR A 201 -45.14 -10.67 41.75
N GLY A 202 -44.76 -10.83 40.48
CA GLY A 202 -45.40 -10.14 39.35
C GLY A 202 -44.96 -8.68 39.12
N ALA A 203 -43.84 -8.24 39.74
CA ALA A 203 -43.29 -6.92 39.51
C ALA A 203 -42.90 -6.72 38.02
N ALA A 204 -43.02 -5.48 37.56
CA ALA A 204 -42.54 -5.11 36.22
C ALA A 204 -41.02 -5.35 36.08
N ALA A 205 -40.61 -5.77 34.91
CA ALA A 205 -39.19 -6.00 34.60
C ALA A 205 -38.37 -4.72 34.80
N VAL A 206 -37.26 -4.83 35.54
CA VAL A 206 -36.34 -3.74 35.80
C VAL A 206 -35.38 -3.59 34.59
N THR A 207 -35.30 -2.39 34.06
CA THR A 207 -34.43 -2.16 32.88
C THR A 207 -32.99 -1.99 33.35
N LEU A 208 -32.10 -2.86 32.88
CA LEU A 208 -30.67 -2.74 33.09
C LEU A 208 -30.05 -1.77 32.08
N PRO A 209 -29.17 -0.87 32.50
CA PRO A 209 -28.61 0.13 31.65
C PRO A 209 -27.63 -0.47 30.64
N VAL A 210 -27.74 -0.04 29.39
CA VAL A 210 -26.86 -0.44 28.29
C VAL A 210 -26.28 0.80 27.61
N SER A 211 -25.00 0.77 27.28
CA SER A 211 -24.39 1.75 26.40
C SER A 211 -24.53 1.30 24.95
N VAL A 212 -24.94 2.22 24.09
CA VAL A 212 -25.12 1.98 22.66
C VAL A 212 -24.00 2.69 21.91
N THR A 213 -23.35 1.99 20.99
CA THR A 213 -22.33 2.56 20.12
C THR A 213 -22.81 2.45 18.68
N GLU A 214 -23.09 3.58 18.06
CA GLU A 214 -23.49 3.63 16.69
C GLU A 214 -22.27 3.46 15.75
N PRO A 215 -22.41 2.73 14.65
CA PRO A 215 -21.37 2.66 13.62
C PRO A 215 -21.16 4.04 12.98
N LYS A 216 -19.92 4.38 12.67
CA LYS A 216 -19.57 5.63 12.00
C LYS A 216 -20.17 5.74 10.59
N LEU A 217 -20.38 4.59 9.93
CA LEU A 217 -21.01 4.52 8.61
C LEU A 217 -22.43 4.00 8.75
N PRO A 218 -23.48 4.84 8.55
CA PRO A 218 -24.88 4.44 8.66
C PRO A 218 -25.27 3.42 7.58
N ALA A 219 -26.19 2.51 7.89
CA ALA A 219 -26.73 1.53 6.93
C ALA A 219 -27.39 2.17 5.70
N ALA A 220 -28.06 3.29 5.89
CA ALA A 220 -28.66 4.05 4.82
C ALA A 220 -27.64 4.55 3.80
N GLU A 221 -26.45 4.95 4.27
CA GLU A 221 -25.38 5.40 3.37
C GLU A 221 -24.74 4.26 2.59
N VAL A 222 -24.55 3.08 3.24
CA VAL A 222 -24.09 1.87 2.53
C VAL A 222 -25.07 1.52 1.40
N SER A 223 -26.36 1.50 1.69
CA SER A 223 -27.40 1.20 0.69
C SER A 223 -27.44 2.25 -0.41
N ARG A 224 -27.42 3.53 -0.06
CA ARG A 224 -27.38 4.65 -1.02
C ARG A 224 -26.21 4.51 -1.98
N PHE A 225 -25.00 4.30 -1.44
CA PHE A 225 -23.79 4.18 -2.26
C PHE A 225 -23.80 2.95 -3.15
N LEU A 226 -24.29 1.82 -2.63
CA LEU A 226 -24.44 0.60 -3.43
C LEU A 226 -25.34 0.81 -4.64
N ASP A 227 -26.51 1.42 -4.45
CA ASP A 227 -27.49 1.54 -5.52
C ASP A 227 -27.16 2.69 -6.48
N ALA A 228 -26.67 3.82 -5.97
CA ALA A 228 -26.39 4.98 -6.79
C ALA A 228 -25.04 4.89 -7.56
N TYR A 229 -24.08 4.13 -7.06
CA TYR A 229 -22.75 4.10 -7.64
C TYR A 229 -22.14 2.70 -7.79
N ALA A 230 -22.04 1.94 -6.69
CA ALA A 230 -21.19 0.75 -6.71
C ALA A 230 -21.72 -0.35 -7.65
N LYS A 231 -23.01 -0.67 -7.60
CA LYS A 231 -23.64 -1.64 -8.52
C LYS A 231 -23.58 -1.16 -9.98
N PRO A 232 -23.97 0.09 -10.33
CA PRO A 232 -23.80 0.61 -11.67
C PRO A 232 -22.35 0.56 -12.17
N ALA A 233 -21.36 0.90 -11.33
CA ALA A 233 -19.96 0.98 -11.73
C ALA A 233 -19.43 -0.35 -12.32
N VAL A 234 -19.87 -1.47 -11.79
CA VAL A 234 -19.47 -2.81 -12.23
C VAL A 234 -20.63 -3.61 -12.85
N SER A 235 -21.70 -2.95 -13.30
CA SER A 235 -22.87 -3.61 -13.91
C SER A 235 -22.59 -4.23 -15.27
N GLY A 236 -21.47 -3.89 -15.89
CA GLY A 236 -21.02 -4.36 -17.19
C GLY A 236 -19.76 -3.64 -17.65
N PRO A 237 -19.25 -3.93 -18.82
CA PRO A 237 -18.08 -3.25 -19.37
C PRO A 237 -18.39 -1.79 -19.73
N VAL A 238 -17.34 -0.98 -19.76
CA VAL A 238 -17.35 0.35 -20.40
C VAL A 238 -16.74 0.22 -21.78
N THR A 239 -17.36 0.84 -22.78
CA THR A 239 -16.82 0.90 -24.15
C THR A 239 -16.40 2.33 -24.47
N LEU A 240 -15.13 2.51 -24.78
CA LEU A 240 -14.60 3.78 -25.26
C LEU A 240 -14.39 3.72 -26.78
N THR A 241 -14.66 4.82 -27.48
CA THR A 241 -14.50 4.90 -28.94
C THR A 241 -13.49 5.99 -29.30
N ALA A 242 -12.60 5.71 -30.26
CA ALA A 242 -11.74 6.70 -30.89
C ALA A 242 -11.76 6.45 -32.41
N GLY A 243 -12.46 7.34 -33.14
CA GLY A 243 -12.75 7.09 -34.55
C GLY A 243 -13.62 5.84 -34.73
N GLN A 244 -13.11 4.88 -35.50
CA GLN A 244 -13.79 3.58 -35.72
C GLN A 244 -13.40 2.50 -34.72
N GLU A 245 -12.35 2.73 -33.94
CA GLU A 245 -11.82 1.76 -33.00
C GLU A 245 -12.59 1.80 -31.66
N ARG A 246 -12.61 0.65 -30.99
CA ARG A 246 -13.33 0.48 -29.73
C ARG A 246 -12.45 -0.21 -28.70
N LEU A 247 -12.34 0.40 -27.53
CA LEU A 247 -11.74 -0.18 -26.34
C LEU A 247 -12.84 -0.60 -25.38
N ARG A 248 -12.86 -1.88 -25.01
CA ARG A 248 -13.82 -2.43 -24.03
C ARG A 248 -13.08 -2.74 -22.74
N ILE A 249 -13.44 -2.04 -21.67
CA ILE A 249 -12.87 -2.23 -20.34
C ILE A 249 -13.85 -3.07 -19.52
N SER A 250 -13.41 -4.20 -18.99
CA SER A 250 -14.27 -5.13 -18.25
C SER A 250 -14.71 -4.56 -16.89
N ALA A 251 -15.80 -5.11 -16.33
CA ALA A 251 -16.25 -4.76 -14.98
C ALA A 251 -15.21 -5.15 -13.91
N ALA A 252 -14.46 -6.23 -14.12
CA ALA A 252 -13.39 -6.66 -13.23
C ALA A 252 -12.26 -5.62 -13.23
N THR A 253 -11.72 -5.29 -14.40
CA THR A 253 -10.68 -4.25 -14.56
C THR A 253 -11.11 -2.90 -13.96
N LEU A 254 -12.37 -2.48 -14.17
CA LEU A 254 -12.88 -1.26 -13.55
C LEU A 254 -12.91 -1.35 -12.02
N GLY A 255 -13.37 -2.50 -11.48
CA GLY A 255 -13.43 -2.76 -10.04
C GLY A 255 -12.07 -2.72 -9.36
N ASP A 256 -11.04 -3.26 -10.01
CA ASP A 256 -9.65 -3.33 -9.49
C ASP A 256 -9.01 -1.93 -9.35
N HIS A 257 -9.47 -0.97 -10.16
CA HIS A 257 -8.98 0.41 -10.14
C HIS A 257 -9.93 1.39 -9.44
N LEU A 258 -11.00 0.90 -8.79
CA LEU A 258 -11.93 1.71 -8.00
C LEU A 258 -11.65 1.55 -6.50
N THR A 259 -11.38 2.67 -5.83
CA THR A 259 -11.19 2.73 -4.38
C THR A 259 -12.37 3.43 -3.72
N VAL A 260 -12.96 2.79 -2.70
CA VAL A 260 -14.03 3.41 -1.89
C VAL A 260 -13.41 4.13 -0.70
N LYS A 261 -13.82 5.38 -0.48
CA LYS A 261 -13.41 6.23 0.65
C LYS A 261 -14.61 6.52 1.54
N ASN A 262 -14.36 6.59 2.84
CA ASN A 262 -15.33 7.01 3.84
C ASN A 262 -14.88 8.36 4.42
N ASP A 263 -15.57 9.41 4.08
CA ASP A 263 -15.30 10.77 4.53
C ASP A 263 -16.40 11.19 5.53
N GLY A 264 -16.13 10.94 6.81
CA GLY A 264 -17.04 11.35 7.89
C GLY A 264 -18.43 10.67 7.85
N GLY A 265 -18.54 9.42 7.41
CA GLY A 265 -19.80 8.67 7.32
C GLY A 265 -20.48 8.79 5.95
N ARG A 266 -19.82 9.39 4.97
CA ARG A 266 -20.26 9.44 3.57
C ARG A 266 -19.31 8.66 2.68
N LEU A 267 -19.84 7.78 1.84
CA LEU A 267 -19.06 7.00 0.88
C LEU A 267 -18.92 7.72 -0.44
N SER A 268 -17.70 7.72 -0.95
CA SER A 268 -17.35 8.14 -2.30
C SER A 268 -16.44 7.10 -2.96
N ALA A 269 -16.32 7.14 -4.27
CA ALA A 269 -15.37 6.32 -5.00
C ALA A 269 -14.41 7.17 -5.81
N ALA A 270 -13.17 6.73 -5.90
CA ALA A 270 -12.14 7.31 -6.74
C ALA A 270 -11.65 6.25 -7.74
N LEU A 271 -11.52 6.66 -9.00
CA LEU A 271 -10.90 5.86 -10.06
C LEU A 271 -9.42 6.23 -10.11
N ASP A 272 -8.53 5.25 -10.01
CA ASP A 272 -7.11 5.42 -10.32
C ASP A 272 -6.89 5.30 -11.83
N GLU A 273 -6.98 6.42 -12.51
CA GLU A 273 -6.84 6.52 -13.96
C GLU A 273 -5.41 6.23 -14.44
N ASN A 274 -4.40 6.49 -13.60
CA ASN A 274 -3.01 6.17 -13.95
C ASN A 274 -2.73 4.67 -13.89
N ALA A 275 -3.28 4.00 -12.87
CA ALA A 275 -3.18 2.55 -12.79
C ALA A 275 -4.02 1.88 -13.88
N LEU A 276 -5.24 2.36 -14.13
CA LEU A 276 -6.11 1.86 -15.20
C LEU A 276 -5.45 1.98 -16.59
N LEU A 277 -4.77 3.09 -16.87
CA LEU A 277 -4.06 3.27 -18.16
C LEU A 277 -2.92 2.26 -18.35
N ARG A 278 -2.27 1.85 -17.26
CA ARG A 278 -1.17 0.87 -17.27
C ARG A 278 -1.62 -0.58 -17.18
N ASP A 279 -2.90 -0.81 -16.91
CA ASP A 279 -3.45 -2.16 -16.85
C ASP A 279 -3.28 -2.87 -18.21
N PRO A 280 -2.73 -4.09 -18.27
CA PRO A 280 -2.50 -4.81 -19.53
C PRO A 280 -3.76 -4.99 -20.39
N ASP A 281 -4.93 -5.15 -19.76
CA ASP A 281 -6.22 -5.32 -20.45
C ASP A 281 -6.74 -4.01 -21.06
N VAL A 282 -6.17 -2.88 -20.64
CA VAL A 282 -6.45 -1.55 -21.19
C VAL A 282 -5.32 -1.10 -22.12
N ALA A 283 -4.07 -1.21 -21.69
CA ALA A 283 -2.90 -0.73 -22.40
C ALA A 283 -2.70 -1.42 -23.76
N ARG A 284 -2.89 -2.75 -23.83
CA ARG A 284 -2.72 -3.50 -25.09
C ARG A 284 -3.73 -3.10 -26.17
N PRO A 285 -5.06 -3.10 -25.90
CA PRO A 285 -6.03 -2.62 -26.89
C PRO A 285 -5.86 -1.13 -27.19
N LEU A 286 -5.45 -0.34 -26.20
CA LEU A 286 -5.23 1.10 -26.36
C LEU A 286 -4.04 1.39 -27.29
N ALA A 287 -3.04 0.51 -27.35
CA ALA A 287 -1.92 0.63 -28.28
C ALA A 287 -2.34 0.65 -29.75
N ALA A 288 -3.51 0.09 -30.11
CA ALA A 288 -4.08 0.20 -31.45
C ALA A 288 -4.65 1.60 -31.74
N LEU A 289 -5.01 2.35 -30.70
CA LEU A 289 -5.55 3.71 -30.77
C LEU A 289 -4.47 4.79 -30.60
N THR A 290 -3.27 4.38 -30.21
CA THR A 290 -2.14 5.26 -29.90
C THR A 290 -0.97 4.95 -30.83
N ASN A 291 -0.30 5.98 -31.25
CA ASN A 291 0.95 5.86 -32.00
C ASN A 291 1.88 7.01 -31.59
N ALA A 292 3.17 6.71 -31.49
CA ALA A 292 4.16 7.77 -31.34
C ALA A 292 4.19 8.65 -32.59
N PRO A 293 4.50 9.94 -32.47
CA PRO A 293 4.75 10.77 -33.62
C PRO A 293 5.89 10.15 -34.46
N GLN A 294 5.71 10.09 -35.73
CA GLN A 294 6.72 9.64 -36.67
C GLN A 294 7.43 10.88 -37.23
N GLU A 295 8.73 11.00 -36.96
CA GLU A 295 9.53 12.10 -37.42
C GLU A 295 9.70 12.03 -38.96
N ALA A 296 9.86 13.19 -39.61
CA ALA A 296 10.21 13.25 -41.01
C ALA A 296 11.57 12.60 -41.26
N SER A 297 11.73 11.88 -42.36
CA SER A 297 13.05 11.42 -42.79
C SER A 297 13.70 12.46 -43.70
N LEU A 298 14.98 12.69 -43.48
CA LEU A 298 15.76 13.66 -44.22
C LEU A 298 16.75 12.97 -45.16
N GLY A 299 16.98 13.60 -46.30
CA GLY A 299 17.99 13.24 -47.25
C GLY A 299 18.79 14.43 -47.74
N VAL A 300 19.71 14.17 -48.67
CA VAL A 300 20.53 15.20 -49.29
C VAL A 300 20.32 15.11 -50.81
N ARG A 301 19.99 16.24 -51.44
CA ARG A 301 19.91 16.39 -52.89
C ARG A 301 20.65 17.68 -53.26
N ASP A 302 21.63 17.58 -54.13
CA ASP A 302 22.45 18.71 -54.60
C ASP A 302 23.09 19.50 -53.43
N GLY A 303 23.57 18.77 -52.37
CA GLY A 303 24.21 19.34 -51.19
C GLY A 303 23.24 19.99 -50.20
N LYS A 304 21.96 20.05 -50.49
CA LYS A 304 20.92 20.61 -49.60
C LYS A 304 20.11 19.52 -48.91
N VAL A 305 19.68 19.77 -47.72
CA VAL A 305 18.80 18.88 -46.96
C VAL A 305 17.38 18.98 -47.53
N VAL A 306 16.78 17.84 -47.79
CA VAL A 306 15.39 17.70 -48.26
C VAL A 306 14.65 16.70 -47.39
N VAL A 307 13.31 16.88 -47.26
CA VAL A 307 12.46 15.89 -46.63
C VAL A 307 12.18 14.77 -47.63
N GLU A 308 12.56 13.55 -47.30
CA GLU A 308 12.29 12.33 -48.10
C GLU A 308 10.91 11.76 -47.81
N SER A 309 10.50 11.77 -46.55
CA SER A 309 9.14 11.45 -46.10
C SER A 309 8.69 12.40 -45.00
N GLU A 310 7.45 12.86 -45.10
CA GLU A 310 6.88 13.74 -44.06
C GLU A 310 6.64 12.98 -42.77
N GLY A 311 6.78 13.73 -41.67
CA GLY A 311 6.41 13.24 -40.35
C GLY A 311 4.89 13.06 -40.23
N ARG A 312 4.49 12.18 -39.31
CA ARG A 312 3.07 11.95 -39.01
C ARG A 312 2.82 12.24 -37.55
N PRO A 313 1.71 12.92 -37.23
CA PRO A 313 1.36 13.15 -35.83
C PRO A 313 1.16 11.84 -35.06
N GLY A 314 1.57 11.85 -33.83
CA GLY A 314 1.24 10.83 -32.86
C GLY A 314 -0.11 11.11 -32.19
N HIS A 315 -0.75 10.07 -31.75
CA HIS A 315 -1.99 10.12 -30.99
C HIS A 315 -1.76 9.40 -29.66
N GLU A 316 -2.09 10.06 -28.54
CA GLU A 316 -1.92 9.53 -27.21
C GLU A 316 -3.23 9.66 -26.42
N VAL A 317 -3.65 8.61 -25.71
CA VAL A 317 -4.69 8.70 -24.70
C VAL A 317 -4.03 8.91 -23.34
N THR A 318 -4.24 10.08 -22.75
CA THR A 318 -3.71 10.39 -21.42
C THR A 318 -4.56 9.76 -20.32
N ALA A 319 -3.99 9.53 -19.13
CA ALA A 319 -4.74 9.04 -17.97
C ALA A 319 -5.95 9.94 -17.67
N LYS A 320 -5.75 11.26 -17.76
CA LYS A 320 -6.84 12.23 -17.58
C LYS A 320 -7.97 12.04 -18.59
N ALA A 321 -7.66 11.91 -19.88
CA ALA A 321 -8.65 11.70 -20.94
C ALA A 321 -9.40 10.37 -20.75
N LEU A 322 -8.70 9.32 -20.36
CA LEU A 322 -9.29 8.03 -20.00
C LEU A 322 -10.25 8.16 -18.81
N GLY A 323 -9.81 8.80 -17.73
CA GLY A 323 -10.62 9.05 -16.54
C GLY A 323 -11.85 9.91 -16.84
N ASP A 324 -11.70 10.98 -17.60
CA ASP A 324 -12.82 11.87 -17.98
C ASP A 324 -13.87 11.14 -18.83
N ALA A 325 -13.46 10.21 -19.68
CA ALA A 325 -14.37 9.37 -20.47
C ALA A 325 -15.06 8.29 -19.63
N VAL A 326 -14.36 7.66 -18.69
CA VAL A 326 -14.86 6.52 -17.88
C VAL A 326 -15.76 6.98 -16.74
N ARG A 327 -15.37 7.99 -15.96
CA ARG A 327 -16.08 8.42 -14.73
C ARG A 327 -17.59 8.66 -14.91
N PRO A 328 -18.07 9.38 -15.96
CA PRO A 328 -19.51 9.59 -16.15
C PRO A 328 -20.28 8.30 -16.45
N LEU A 329 -19.60 7.24 -16.89
CA LEU A 329 -20.20 5.97 -17.25
C LEU A 329 -20.36 5.04 -16.04
N LEU A 330 -19.63 5.27 -14.95
CA LEU A 330 -19.66 4.43 -13.75
C LEU A 330 -21.00 4.48 -12.99
N THR A 331 -21.81 5.49 -13.22
CA THR A 331 -23.16 5.62 -12.64
C THR A 331 -24.27 5.13 -13.57
N LYS A 332 -23.91 4.62 -14.75
CA LYS A 332 -24.84 4.18 -15.78
C LYS A 332 -24.86 2.67 -15.90
N SER A 333 -25.98 2.12 -16.37
CA SER A 333 -26.18 0.70 -16.63
C SER A 333 -26.62 0.46 -18.07
N GLY A 334 -26.27 -0.69 -18.64
CA GLY A 334 -26.56 -1.08 -20.01
C GLY A 334 -25.52 -0.57 -21.02
N ASP A 335 -25.20 -1.40 -22.00
CA ASP A 335 -24.07 -1.21 -22.92
C ASP A 335 -24.11 0.14 -23.68
N ALA A 336 -25.28 0.55 -24.16
CA ALA A 336 -25.43 1.80 -24.90
C ALA A 336 -25.11 3.04 -24.02
N ALA A 337 -25.60 3.04 -22.76
CA ALA A 337 -25.35 4.12 -21.82
C ALA A 337 -23.91 4.13 -21.26
N ARG A 338 -23.20 3.01 -21.37
CA ARG A 338 -21.80 2.84 -20.92
C ARG A 338 -20.80 2.96 -22.08
N THR A 339 -21.17 3.66 -23.14
CA THR A 339 -20.30 3.96 -24.28
C THR A 339 -20.06 5.46 -24.38
N ALA A 340 -18.79 5.85 -24.57
CA ALA A 340 -18.39 7.25 -24.77
C ALA A 340 -17.16 7.37 -25.67
N PRO A 341 -16.95 8.50 -26.35
CA PRO A 341 -15.70 8.79 -27.01
C PRO A 341 -14.60 9.07 -25.99
N VAL A 342 -13.36 8.66 -26.29
CA VAL A 342 -12.17 9.08 -25.55
C VAL A 342 -11.39 10.07 -26.39
N ALA A 343 -10.98 11.18 -25.76
CA ALA A 343 -10.17 12.18 -26.40
C ALA A 343 -8.72 11.69 -26.56
N THR A 344 -8.14 11.89 -27.74
CA THR A 344 -6.72 11.67 -28.00
C THR A 344 -5.99 13.02 -28.01
N LYS A 345 -4.82 13.06 -27.37
CA LYS A 345 -3.88 14.16 -27.48
C LYS A 345 -3.06 13.93 -28.74
N VAL A 346 -3.10 14.90 -29.64
CA VAL A 346 -2.25 14.91 -30.83
C VAL A 346 -0.88 15.48 -30.45
N THR A 347 0.18 14.80 -30.85
CA THR A 347 1.56 15.27 -30.70
C THR A 347 2.17 15.34 -32.08
N ASP A 348 2.47 16.54 -32.53
CA ASP A 348 3.12 16.77 -33.81
C ASP A 348 4.58 16.28 -33.76
N PRO A 349 5.14 15.80 -34.89
CA PRO A 349 6.54 15.47 -34.96
C PRO A 349 7.40 16.73 -34.79
N GLU A 350 8.53 16.61 -34.08
CA GLU A 350 9.50 17.71 -33.94
C GLU A 350 10.08 18.11 -35.31
N LEU A 351 10.26 17.12 -36.17
CA LEU A 351 10.82 17.27 -37.51
C LEU A 351 9.76 17.10 -38.61
N SER A 352 9.54 18.13 -39.38
CA SER A 352 8.63 18.19 -40.53
C SER A 352 9.18 19.18 -41.54
N SER A 353 8.63 19.20 -42.75
CA SER A 353 8.98 20.23 -43.76
C SER A 353 8.77 21.66 -43.22
N GLY A 354 7.72 21.87 -42.44
CA GLY A 354 7.42 23.17 -41.82
C GLY A 354 8.38 23.56 -40.70
N SER A 355 9.03 22.60 -40.01
CA SER A 355 9.97 22.89 -38.89
C SER A 355 11.44 22.95 -39.33
N LEU A 356 11.79 22.35 -40.49
CA LEU A 356 13.15 22.17 -40.96
C LEU A 356 13.97 23.48 -40.99
N ALA A 357 13.38 24.53 -41.58
CA ALA A 357 14.05 25.85 -41.65
C ALA A 357 14.25 26.48 -40.27
N ARG A 358 13.27 26.35 -39.38
CA ARG A 358 13.33 26.88 -38.00
C ARG A 358 14.37 26.13 -37.17
N LEU A 359 14.50 24.82 -37.36
CA LEU A 359 15.50 23.99 -36.70
C LEU A 359 16.93 24.26 -37.19
N GLY A 360 17.09 24.93 -38.35
CA GLY A 360 18.42 25.24 -38.89
C GLY A 360 19.13 24.02 -39.46
N ILE A 361 18.41 22.99 -39.88
CA ILE A 361 18.99 21.83 -40.55
C ILE A 361 19.05 22.12 -42.08
N LYS A 362 20.15 22.67 -42.54
CA LYS A 362 20.24 23.28 -43.89
C LYS A 362 21.07 22.48 -44.89
N GLU A 363 22.13 21.84 -44.39
CA GLU A 363 23.17 21.26 -45.24
C GLU A 363 23.73 19.97 -44.62
N GLN A 364 24.44 19.21 -45.44
CA GLN A 364 25.27 18.11 -44.97
C GLN A 364 26.55 18.67 -44.34
N MET A 365 26.68 18.53 -43.01
CA MET A 365 27.87 18.96 -42.29
C MET A 365 29.05 18.06 -42.58
N SER A 366 28.81 16.75 -42.60
CA SER A 366 29.78 15.71 -42.92
C SER A 366 29.13 14.44 -43.43
N SER A 367 29.92 13.59 -44.07
CA SER A 367 29.52 12.22 -44.39
C SER A 367 30.77 11.34 -44.39
N PHE A 368 30.62 10.11 -43.89
CA PHE A 368 31.70 9.14 -43.91
C PHE A 368 31.15 7.74 -44.20
N THR A 369 31.92 6.96 -44.99
CA THR A 369 31.58 5.59 -45.36
C THR A 369 32.72 4.64 -45.02
N VAL A 370 32.41 3.54 -44.38
CA VAL A 370 33.32 2.41 -44.19
C VAL A 370 32.85 1.24 -45.04
N ASN A 371 33.77 0.70 -45.84
CA ASN A 371 33.55 -0.53 -46.57
C ASN A 371 34.05 -1.74 -45.76
N PHE A 372 33.38 -2.88 -45.91
CA PHE A 372 33.73 -4.12 -45.24
C PHE A 372 33.42 -5.34 -46.10
N PRO A 373 34.11 -6.46 -45.93
CA PRO A 373 33.77 -7.70 -46.60
C PRO A 373 32.35 -8.15 -46.23
N SER A 374 31.53 -8.50 -47.23
CA SER A 374 30.18 -9.00 -46.98
C SER A 374 30.21 -10.31 -46.20
N ALA A 375 29.35 -10.37 -45.18
CA ALA A 375 29.12 -11.55 -44.36
C ALA A 375 27.72 -11.43 -43.73
N PRO A 376 26.93 -12.52 -43.61
CA PRO A 376 25.57 -12.45 -43.08
C PRO A 376 25.45 -11.73 -41.75
N TYR A 377 26.34 -12.02 -40.78
CA TYR A 377 26.32 -11.38 -39.48
C TYR A 377 26.62 -9.86 -39.54
N ARG A 378 27.47 -9.42 -40.48
CA ARG A 378 27.75 -7.99 -40.66
C ARG A 378 26.55 -7.27 -41.23
N THR A 379 25.90 -7.85 -42.28
CA THR A 379 24.68 -7.29 -42.83
C THR A 379 23.60 -7.12 -41.76
N THR A 380 23.40 -8.13 -40.92
CA THR A 380 22.44 -8.09 -39.82
C THR A 380 22.84 -7.07 -38.76
N ASN A 381 24.04 -7.19 -38.17
CA ASN A 381 24.43 -6.40 -37.00
C ASN A 381 24.68 -4.92 -37.34
N ILE A 382 25.34 -4.65 -38.50
CA ILE A 382 25.61 -3.28 -38.92
C ILE A 382 24.32 -2.62 -39.43
N GLY A 383 23.50 -3.38 -40.17
CA GLY A 383 22.19 -2.93 -40.65
C GLY A 383 21.28 -2.55 -39.48
N ARG A 384 21.20 -3.40 -38.45
CA ARG A 384 20.41 -3.14 -37.26
C ARG A 384 20.90 -1.89 -36.50
N ALA A 385 22.21 -1.74 -36.33
CA ALA A 385 22.78 -0.54 -35.72
C ALA A 385 22.49 0.73 -36.55
N ALA A 386 22.58 0.64 -37.90
CA ALA A 386 22.24 1.75 -38.77
C ALA A 386 20.76 2.13 -38.68
N GLU A 387 19.85 1.15 -38.65
CA GLU A 387 18.41 1.38 -38.44
C GLU A 387 18.10 2.14 -37.16
N LEU A 388 18.70 1.72 -36.04
CA LEU A 388 18.49 2.32 -34.74
C LEU A 388 19.08 3.74 -34.61
N ILE A 389 20.15 4.03 -35.33
CA ILE A 389 20.82 5.34 -35.33
C ILE A 389 20.16 6.31 -36.30
N ASN A 390 19.63 5.79 -37.45
CA ASN A 390 19.04 6.63 -38.46
C ASN A 390 17.85 7.40 -37.94
N GLY A 391 17.82 8.71 -38.19
CA GLY A 391 16.75 9.58 -37.69
C GLY A 391 17.02 10.21 -36.34
N SER A 392 18.15 9.92 -35.67
CA SER A 392 18.50 10.57 -34.40
C SER A 392 18.59 12.09 -34.58
N LEU A 393 17.79 12.82 -33.79
CA LEU A 393 17.84 14.28 -33.71
C LEU A 393 18.53 14.68 -32.41
N VAL A 394 19.71 15.33 -32.52
CA VAL A 394 20.53 15.74 -31.37
C VAL A 394 20.40 17.23 -31.17
N LYS A 395 19.76 17.64 -30.08
CA LYS A 395 19.50 19.06 -29.75
C LYS A 395 20.78 19.80 -29.38
N PRO A 396 20.83 21.14 -29.50
CA PRO A 396 21.99 21.92 -29.04
C PRO A 396 22.32 21.65 -27.57
N GLY A 397 23.59 21.38 -27.28
CA GLY A 397 24.09 21.06 -25.95
C GLY A 397 23.86 19.59 -25.51
N GLU A 398 23.08 18.82 -26.23
CA GLU A 398 22.83 17.42 -25.93
C GLU A 398 24.05 16.54 -26.19
N VAL A 399 24.21 15.52 -25.35
CA VAL A 399 25.23 14.48 -25.54
C VAL A 399 24.57 13.25 -26.16
N TRP A 400 24.91 12.93 -27.39
CA TRP A 400 24.52 11.70 -28.05
C TRP A 400 25.42 10.54 -27.60
N SER A 401 24.85 9.35 -27.43
CA SER A 401 25.52 8.13 -26.99
C SER A 401 25.19 6.98 -27.91
N PHE A 402 26.19 6.28 -28.40
CA PHE A 402 26.03 5.09 -29.25
C PHE A 402 25.31 3.97 -28.46
N ASN A 403 25.80 3.67 -27.26
CA ASN A 403 25.22 2.59 -26.47
C ASN A 403 23.78 2.90 -26.04
N LYS A 404 23.45 4.15 -25.70
CA LYS A 404 22.07 4.54 -25.39
C LYS A 404 21.13 4.40 -26.61
N THR A 405 21.61 4.73 -27.80
CA THR A 405 20.80 4.72 -29.02
C THR A 405 20.62 3.31 -29.59
N VAL A 406 21.70 2.51 -29.60
CA VAL A 406 21.69 1.16 -30.19
C VAL A 406 21.23 0.10 -29.19
N GLY A 407 21.41 0.34 -27.89
CA GLY A 407 21.11 -0.62 -26.84
C GLY A 407 22.15 -1.74 -26.72
N GLU A 408 21.86 -2.69 -25.85
CA GLU A 408 22.68 -3.90 -25.69
C GLU A 408 22.55 -4.80 -26.94
N ARG A 409 23.67 -5.33 -27.40
CA ARG A 409 23.72 -6.16 -28.62
C ARG A 409 23.37 -7.60 -28.26
N THR A 410 22.09 -7.89 -28.07
CA THR A 410 21.54 -9.21 -27.75
C THR A 410 20.70 -9.76 -28.90
N PRO A 411 20.46 -11.09 -28.95
CA PRO A 411 19.52 -11.67 -29.93
C PRO A 411 18.12 -11.05 -29.84
N ASP A 412 17.62 -10.76 -28.63
CA ASP A 412 16.31 -10.13 -28.42
C ASP A 412 16.23 -8.71 -29.04
N ASN A 413 17.37 -8.01 -29.13
CA ASN A 413 17.47 -6.72 -29.79
C ASN A 413 17.77 -6.83 -31.30
N GLY A 414 17.80 -8.04 -31.86
CA GLY A 414 17.98 -8.32 -33.30
C GLY A 414 19.45 -8.44 -33.74
N PHE A 415 20.38 -8.69 -32.81
CA PHE A 415 21.80 -8.92 -33.11
C PHE A 415 22.11 -10.42 -33.10
N VAL A 416 23.06 -10.80 -33.99
CA VAL A 416 23.52 -12.18 -34.11
C VAL A 416 25.01 -12.29 -33.78
N ASP A 417 25.47 -13.51 -33.55
CA ASP A 417 26.89 -13.78 -33.31
C ASP A 417 27.74 -13.42 -34.53
N GLY A 418 28.86 -12.79 -34.28
CA GLY A 418 29.82 -12.39 -35.27
C GLY A 418 31.19 -12.14 -34.70
N THR A 419 32.18 -11.97 -35.52
CA THR A 419 33.57 -11.74 -35.11
C THR A 419 33.72 -10.40 -34.42
N MET A 420 34.19 -10.42 -33.19
CA MET A 420 34.59 -9.25 -32.40
C MET A 420 36.00 -9.41 -31.82
N ILE A 421 36.57 -8.32 -31.33
CA ILE A 421 37.91 -8.32 -30.69
C ILE A 421 37.69 -8.29 -29.16
N LEU A 422 38.19 -9.29 -28.48
CA LEU A 422 38.24 -9.37 -27.01
C LEU A 422 39.66 -9.76 -26.60
N ASP A 423 40.24 -9.02 -25.69
CA ASP A 423 41.61 -9.25 -25.15
C ASP A 423 42.67 -9.44 -26.24
N GLY A 424 42.58 -8.62 -27.31
CA GLY A 424 43.51 -8.68 -28.44
C GLY A 424 43.35 -9.88 -29.36
N GLN A 425 42.25 -10.64 -29.27
CA GLN A 425 41.96 -11.83 -30.11
C GLN A 425 40.57 -11.73 -30.77
N TYR A 426 40.42 -12.37 -31.93
CA TYR A 426 39.11 -12.56 -32.54
C TYR A 426 38.31 -13.63 -31.78
N ARG A 427 37.08 -13.30 -31.45
CA ARG A 427 36.09 -14.19 -30.83
C ARG A 427 34.72 -14.02 -31.47
N SER A 428 33.88 -15.03 -31.36
CA SER A 428 32.47 -14.95 -31.79
C SER A 428 31.62 -14.50 -30.60
N ALA A 429 30.80 -13.45 -30.81
CA ALA A 429 29.83 -13.00 -29.83
C ALA A 429 28.76 -12.10 -30.48
N PRO A 430 27.60 -11.89 -29.84
CA PRO A 430 26.53 -11.05 -30.40
C PRO A 430 27.00 -9.62 -30.65
N GLY A 431 26.60 -9.07 -31.80
CA GLY A 431 26.98 -7.73 -32.21
C GLY A 431 28.37 -7.62 -32.88
N GLY A 432 29.02 -8.74 -33.21
CA GLY A 432 30.26 -8.73 -33.94
C GLY A 432 30.14 -7.91 -35.23
N GLY A 433 31.15 -7.08 -35.56
CA GLY A 433 31.17 -6.20 -36.72
C GLY A 433 30.60 -4.79 -36.48
N VAL A 434 29.88 -4.52 -35.38
CA VAL A 434 29.28 -3.19 -35.08
C VAL A 434 30.33 -2.08 -34.96
N SER A 435 31.61 -2.40 -34.71
CA SER A 435 32.72 -1.42 -34.74
C SER A 435 32.85 -0.69 -36.09
N ALA A 436 32.39 -1.28 -37.22
CA ALA A 436 32.33 -0.57 -38.50
C ALA A 436 31.36 0.62 -38.42
N MET A 437 30.20 0.44 -37.79
CA MET A 437 29.26 1.53 -37.54
C MET A 437 29.81 2.56 -36.56
N ALA A 438 30.43 2.12 -35.48
CA ALA A 438 31.05 3.02 -34.50
C ALA A 438 32.18 3.87 -35.14
N THR A 439 33.04 3.25 -35.94
CA THR A 439 34.09 3.95 -36.69
C THR A 439 33.51 4.93 -37.72
N THR A 440 32.45 4.54 -38.44
CA THR A 440 31.77 5.43 -39.38
C THR A 440 31.19 6.65 -38.67
N MET A 441 30.51 6.43 -37.55
CA MET A 441 29.94 7.48 -36.70
C MET A 441 31.03 8.41 -36.14
N TYR A 442 32.15 7.85 -35.67
CA TYR A 442 33.27 8.63 -35.15
C TYR A 442 33.84 9.55 -36.21
N ASN A 443 34.05 9.06 -37.46
CA ASN A 443 34.55 9.91 -38.55
C ASN A 443 33.50 10.96 -38.96
N ALA A 444 32.21 10.60 -39.01
CA ALA A 444 31.16 11.58 -39.33
C ALA A 444 31.16 12.72 -38.28
N MET A 445 31.20 12.41 -36.97
CA MET A 445 31.30 13.43 -35.90
C MET A 445 32.62 14.21 -35.94
N PHE A 446 33.72 13.53 -36.31
CA PHE A 446 35.04 14.18 -36.45
C PHE A 446 35.00 15.27 -37.53
N PHE A 447 34.49 14.95 -38.72
CA PHE A 447 34.42 15.94 -39.81
C PHE A 447 33.26 16.93 -39.66
N ALA A 448 32.20 16.63 -38.88
CA ALA A 448 31.20 17.61 -38.52
C ALA A 448 31.67 18.68 -37.56
N GLY A 449 32.85 18.50 -36.93
CA GLY A 449 33.41 19.48 -36.02
C GLY A 449 32.79 19.52 -34.64
N VAL A 450 31.97 18.53 -34.25
CA VAL A 450 31.33 18.46 -32.94
C VAL A 450 32.29 18.02 -31.84
N GLN A 451 31.94 18.28 -30.58
CA GLN A 451 32.80 18.01 -29.42
C GLN A 451 32.77 16.52 -29.04
N PRO A 452 33.91 15.77 -29.12
CA PRO A 452 34.00 14.43 -28.56
C PRO A 452 33.82 14.44 -27.04
N VAL A 453 33.13 13.42 -26.49
CA VAL A 453 32.92 13.23 -25.05
C VAL A 453 33.54 11.92 -24.57
N GLU A 454 33.29 10.82 -25.31
CA GLU A 454 33.87 9.51 -25.03
C GLU A 454 34.19 8.80 -26.36
N HIS A 455 35.36 8.18 -26.41
CA HIS A 455 35.86 7.47 -27.59
C HIS A 455 36.94 6.48 -27.18
N GLY A 456 36.96 5.30 -27.77
CA GLY A 456 38.03 4.33 -27.67
C GLY A 456 38.36 3.68 -28.99
N ALA A 457 39.67 3.51 -29.26
CA ALA A 457 40.16 2.75 -30.41
C ALA A 457 40.25 1.25 -30.07
N HIS A 458 40.36 0.39 -31.08
CA HIS A 458 40.71 -1.00 -30.86
C HIS A 458 42.15 -1.14 -30.32
N SER A 459 42.39 -2.24 -29.61
CA SER A 459 43.73 -2.52 -29.06
C SER A 459 44.79 -2.70 -30.16
N PHE A 460 44.46 -3.34 -31.26
CA PHE A 460 45.31 -3.44 -32.44
C PHE A 460 44.66 -2.79 -33.66
N TYR A 461 45.48 -2.39 -34.63
CA TYR A 461 45.00 -1.72 -35.85
C TYR A 461 44.19 -2.64 -36.75
N ILE A 462 43.07 -2.12 -37.23
CA ILE A 462 42.22 -2.77 -38.22
C ILE A 462 42.39 -2.04 -39.58
N GLU A 463 43.03 -2.68 -40.51
CA GLU A 463 43.53 -2.09 -41.79
C GLU A 463 42.44 -1.44 -42.66
N ARG A 464 41.16 -1.83 -42.51
CA ARG A 464 40.05 -1.19 -43.23
C ARG A 464 39.62 0.16 -42.69
N TYR A 465 40.13 0.55 -41.50
CA TYR A 465 39.81 1.83 -40.88
C TYR A 465 40.97 2.82 -41.06
N PRO A 466 40.71 4.13 -41.07
CA PRO A 466 41.78 5.12 -41.03
C PRO A 466 42.54 5.02 -39.73
N ALA A 467 43.86 4.83 -39.78
CA ALA A 467 44.70 4.75 -38.57
C ALA A 467 44.54 6.00 -37.69
N GLY A 468 44.35 5.83 -36.40
CA GLY A 468 44.08 6.89 -35.40
C GLY A 468 42.72 7.55 -35.51
N ARG A 469 41.84 7.07 -36.42
CA ARG A 469 40.47 7.55 -36.56
C ARG A 469 39.47 6.38 -36.67
N GLU A 470 39.58 5.45 -35.77
CA GLU A 470 38.62 4.36 -35.62
C GLU A 470 37.95 4.43 -34.27
N ALA A 471 36.84 3.72 -34.09
CA ALA A 471 36.15 3.60 -32.83
C ALA A 471 35.61 2.18 -32.62
N THR A 472 35.63 1.74 -31.38
CA THR A 472 34.95 0.55 -30.92
C THR A 472 34.05 0.88 -29.72
N VAL A 473 33.06 0.02 -29.47
CA VAL A 473 32.11 0.17 -28.38
C VAL A 473 31.87 -1.17 -27.69
N ALA A 474 31.71 -1.15 -26.38
CA ALA A 474 31.36 -2.31 -25.56
C ALA A 474 30.26 -1.92 -24.58
N TRP A 475 29.17 -2.70 -24.52
CA TRP A 475 28.06 -2.40 -23.64
C TRP A 475 28.49 -2.38 -22.16
N GLY A 476 28.16 -1.28 -21.47
CA GLY A 476 28.50 -1.10 -20.06
C GLY A 476 29.98 -0.79 -19.77
N GLN A 477 30.88 -0.78 -20.78
CA GLN A 477 32.32 -0.59 -20.56
C GLN A 477 32.90 0.58 -21.36
N LEU A 478 32.55 0.70 -22.64
CA LEU A 478 33.07 1.72 -23.55
C LEU A 478 31.97 2.21 -24.46
N ASP A 479 31.84 3.54 -24.57
CA ASP A 479 30.85 4.17 -25.42
C ASP A 479 31.51 5.12 -26.44
N LEU A 480 30.78 5.46 -27.48
CA LEU A 480 31.09 6.56 -28.37
C LEU A 480 30.08 7.68 -28.11
N LYS A 481 30.57 8.83 -27.61
CA LYS A 481 29.72 9.97 -27.29
C LYS A 481 30.28 11.26 -27.88
N PHE A 482 29.36 12.12 -28.29
CA PHE A 482 29.70 13.50 -28.66
C PHE A 482 28.66 14.47 -28.11
N ARG A 483 29.07 15.69 -27.88
CA ARG A 483 28.18 16.81 -27.57
C ARG A 483 27.91 17.61 -28.83
N ASN A 484 26.63 17.91 -29.09
CA ASN A 484 26.28 18.88 -30.10
C ASN A 484 26.55 20.32 -29.59
N ASP A 485 27.71 20.88 -29.95
CA ASP A 485 28.14 22.22 -29.59
C ASP A 485 28.00 23.23 -30.76
N THR A 486 27.15 22.91 -31.76
CA THR A 486 27.00 23.77 -32.97
C THR A 486 26.01 24.90 -32.80
N GLY A 487 25.15 24.85 -31.77
CA GLY A 487 24.07 25.82 -31.56
C GLY A 487 22.77 25.53 -32.33
N ASN A 488 22.77 24.56 -33.24
CA ASN A 488 21.60 24.09 -33.99
C ASN A 488 21.43 22.58 -33.83
N PRO A 489 20.22 22.01 -34.00
CA PRO A 489 20.01 20.57 -34.01
C PRO A 489 20.82 19.89 -35.15
N ILE A 490 21.23 18.65 -34.87
CA ILE A 490 21.89 17.76 -35.84
C ILE A 490 20.99 16.56 -36.06
N TYR A 491 20.66 16.28 -37.31
CA TYR A 491 20.01 15.05 -37.70
C TYR A 491 21.05 14.05 -38.20
N ILE A 492 21.03 12.83 -37.69
CA ILE A 492 21.96 11.77 -38.07
C ILE A 492 21.23 10.86 -39.07
N LYS A 493 21.72 10.83 -40.33
CA LYS A 493 21.29 9.87 -41.34
C LYS A 493 22.28 8.72 -41.36
N ALA A 494 21.79 7.50 -41.19
CA ALA A 494 22.61 6.30 -41.25
C ALA A 494 21.98 5.30 -42.23
N SER A 495 22.82 4.65 -43.03
CA SER A 495 22.39 3.60 -43.96
C SER A 495 23.49 2.55 -44.10
N ALA A 496 23.09 1.30 -44.28
CA ALA A 496 24.01 0.18 -44.49
C ALA A 496 23.59 -0.62 -45.71
N THR A 497 24.58 -1.19 -46.38
CA THR A 497 24.42 -2.23 -47.41
C THR A 497 25.05 -3.52 -46.87
N ASP A 498 25.14 -4.56 -47.70
CA ASP A 498 25.86 -5.80 -47.38
C ASP A 498 27.39 -5.64 -47.29
N SER A 499 27.95 -4.52 -47.77
CA SER A 499 29.38 -4.28 -47.86
C SER A 499 29.84 -2.89 -47.44
N SER A 500 28.94 -2.00 -47.04
CA SER A 500 29.28 -0.64 -46.60
C SER A 500 28.29 -0.09 -45.58
N VAL A 501 28.75 0.86 -44.80
CA VAL A 501 27.91 1.66 -43.89
C VAL A 501 28.29 3.13 -44.03
N THR A 502 27.28 4.00 -44.14
CA THR A 502 27.42 5.44 -44.30
C THR A 502 26.68 6.16 -43.19
N VAL A 503 27.33 7.15 -42.61
CA VAL A 503 26.72 8.10 -41.66
C VAL A 503 26.94 9.50 -42.15
N SER A 504 25.87 10.30 -42.18
CA SER A 504 25.89 11.72 -42.54
C SER A 504 25.29 12.54 -41.40
N PHE A 505 25.94 13.63 -41.06
CA PHE A 505 25.43 14.64 -40.14
C PHE A 505 24.80 15.77 -40.94
N LEU A 506 23.53 16.04 -40.73
CA LEU A 506 22.76 17.09 -41.37
C LEU A 506 22.44 18.18 -40.35
N GLY A 507 22.76 19.42 -40.66
CA GLY A 507 22.60 20.52 -39.72
C GLY A 507 23.05 21.85 -40.31
N THR A 508 23.68 22.69 -39.46
CA THR A 508 24.38 23.90 -39.89
C THR A 508 25.85 23.78 -39.51
N LYS A 509 26.74 23.90 -40.47
CA LYS A 509 28.19 23.85 -40.23
C LYS A 509 28.63 24.95 -39.26
N LYS A 510 29.47 24.58 -38.30
CA LYS A 510 30.17 25.51 -37.39
C LYS A 510 31.52 25.98 -37.99
N TYR A 511 32.10 25.12 -38.81
CA TYR A 511 33.36 25.36 -39.53
C TYR A 511 33.15 25.09 -41.00
N ASP A 512 33.84 25.86 -41.87
CA ASP A 512 33.74 25.65 -43.34
C ASP A 512 34.28 24.27 -43.74
N SER A 513 35.40 23.88 -43.12
CA SER A 513 35.97 22.54 -43.27
C SER A 513 36.63 22.04 -41.98
N VAL A 514 36.65 20.73 -41.82
CA VAL A 514 37.43 20.02 -40.81
C VAL A 514 38.26 18.97 -41.53
N GLU A 515 39.58 19.06 -41.34
CA GLU A 515 40.53 18.17 -42.03
C GLU A 515 41.25 17.27 -41.03
N ALA A 516 41.68 16.10 -41.49
CA ALA A 516 42.49 15.18 -40.73
C ALA A 516 43.92 15.15 -41.28
N VAL A 517 44.90 15.44 -40.45
CA VAL A 517 46.34 15.37 -40.81
C VAL A 517 46.99 14.28 -39.98
N ALA A 518 47.28 13.15 -40.59
CA ALA A 518 47.91 12.01 -39.90
C ALA A 518 49.43 12.19 -39.87
N GLY A 519 50.02 11.96 -38.72
CA GLY A 519 51.46 11.87 -38.54
C GLY A 519 52.04 10.52 -38.99
N PRO A 520 53.35 10.34 -38.97
CA PRO A 520 53.96 9.05 -39.28
C PRO A 520 53.68 8.01 -38.17
N ARG A 521 53.73 6.74 -38.53
CA ARG A 521 53.74 5.64 -37.55
C ARG A 521 55.11 5.63 -36.85
N THR A 522 55.09 5.54 -35.53
CA THR A 522 56.26 5.48 -34.69
C THR A 522 56.17 4.35 -33.68
N ASN A 523 57.23 4.07 -32.96
CA ASN A 523 57.28 3.01 -31.91
C ASN A 523 56.74 1.65 -32.40
N LEU A 524 57.25 1.19 -33.57
CA LEU A 524 56.85 -0.09 -34.18
C LEU A 524 57.18 -1.25 -33.23
N THR A 525 56.20 -2.13 -32.99
CA THR A 525 56.33 -3.33 -32.18
C THR A 525 55.95 -4.58 -32.95
N GLN A 526 56.78 -5.63 -32.83
CA GLN A 526 56.57 -6.85 -33.63
C GLN A 526 55.56 -7.79 -32.98
N PRO A 527 54.70 -8.45 -33.78
CA PRO A 527 53.76 -9.47 -33.30
C PRO A 527 54.48 -10.75 -32.84
N THR A 528 53.90 -11.44 -31.90
CA THR A 528 54.35 -12.78 -31.46
C THR A 528 53.50 -13.87 -32.10
N LYS A 529 53.99 -15.14 -32.02
CA LYS A 529 53.20 -16.31 -32.45
C LYS A 529 52.53 -16.97 -31.27
N ARG A 530 51.24 -17.28 -31.42
CA ARG A 530 50.45 -17.97 -30.41
C ARG A 530 49.70 -19.15 -31.03
N GLU A 531 49.58 -20.20 -30.25
CA GLU A 531 48.74 -21.34 -30.60
C GLU A 531 47.45 -21.29 -29.79
N GLY A 532 46.31 -21.29 -30.48
CA GLY A 532 44.98 -21.40 -29.87
C GLY A 532 44.43 -22.82 -30.00
N THR A 533 43.58 -23.24 -29.09
CA THR A 533 42.92 -24.56 -29.12
C THR A 533 41.40 -24.38 -28.91
N GLY A 534 40.62 -25.34 -29.41
CA GLY A 534 39.16 -25.39 -29.23
C GLY A 534 38.37 -24.74 -30.36
N GLU A 535 37.04 -24.96 -30.36
CA GLU A 535 36.13 -24.51 -31.42
C GLU A 535 35.99 -22.97 -31.45
N ALA A 536 36.26 -22.28 -30.36
CA ALA A 536 36.20 -20.82 -30.28
C ALA A 536 37.47 -20.12 -30.82
N CYS A 537 38.52 -20.89 -31.20
CA CYS A 537 39.72 -20.33 -31.75
C CYS A 537 39.48 -19.80 -33.17
N VAL A 538 39.84 -18.54 -33.42
CA VAL A 538 39.79 -17.90 -34.75
C VAL A 538 41.23 -17.59 -35.19
N PRO A 539 41.69 -18.10 -36.35
CA PRO A 539 43.03 -17.78 -36.89
C PRO A 539 43.18 -16.28 -37.08
N GLN A 540 44.37 -15.75 -36.75
CA GLN A 540 44.64 -14.33 -36.83
C GLN A 540 45.98 -14.09 -37.52
N PRO A 541 46.03 -13.30 -38.61
CA PRO A 541 47.27 -12.95 -39.26
C PRO A 541 48.04 -11.92 -38.42
N PRO A 542 49.37 -11.93 -38.45
CA PRO A 542 50.20 -10.96 -37.70
C PRO A 542 50.10 -9.57 -38.28
N LEU A 543 50.21 -8.55 -37.40
CA LEU A 543 50.34 -7.16 -37.80
C LEU A 543 51.17 -6.40 -36.74
N GLU A 544 52.09 -5.54 -37.20
CA GLU A 544 52.87 -4.71 -36.30
C GLU A 544 52.01 -3.73 -35.53
N GLY A 545 52.32 -3.51 -34.24
CA GLY A 545 51.79 -2.43 -33.42
C GLY A 545 52.57 -1.12 -33.70
N PHE A 546 51.94 0.00 -33.42
CA PHE A 546 52.54 1.32 -33.62
C PHE A 546 51.78 2.42 -32.89
N ASP A 547 52.44 3.56 -32.72
CA ASP A 547 51.82 4.80 -32.30
C ASP A 547 51.57 5.70 -33.49
N ILE A 548 50.44 6.44 -33.43
CA ILE A 548 50.10 7.44 -34.45
C ILE A 548 49.43 8.64 -33.78
N SER A 549 49.70 9.83 -34.31
CA SER A 549 48.95 11.05 -34.00
C SER A 549 48.13 11.50 -35.20
N VAL A 550 46.93 12.00 -34.95
CA VAL A 550 46.08 12.61 -35.99
C VAL A 550 45.64 13.99 -35.48
N ASP A 551 45.97 15.00 -36.26
CA ASP A 551 45.47 16.36 -36.02
C ASP A 551 44.12 16.55 -36.72
N ARG A 552 43.18 17.09 -35.94
CA ARG A 552 41.90 17.59 -36.43
C ARG A 552 41.99 19.08 -36.60
N VAL A 553 42.05 19.55 -37.83
CA VAL A 553 42.28 20.96 -38.16
C VAL A 553 40.97 21.58 -38.61
N PHE A 554 40.53 22.61 -37.93
CA PHE A 554 39.30 23.35 -38.19
C PHE A 554 39.60 24.62 -38.95
N LYS A 555 38.88 24.90 -40.03
CA LYS A 555 39.12 26.07 -40.90
C LYS A 555 37.85 26.87 -41.14
N ASN A 556 38.00 28.21 -41.15
CA ASN A 556 37.01 29.16 -41.61
C ASN A 556 37.66 30.12 -42.62
N GLY A 557 37.02 30.36 -43.78
CA GLY A 557 37.58 31.15 -44.85
C GLY A 557 38.92 30.61 -45.34
N GLY A 558 39.12 29.28 -45.30
CA GLY A 558 40.40 28.64 -45.65
C GLY A 558 41.51 28.77 -44.57
N THR A 559 41.30 29.53 -43.52
CA THR A 559 42.29 29.75 -42.43
C THR A 559 42.04 28.78 -41.30
N GLU A 560 43.09 28.19 -40.76
CA GLU A 560 43.04 27.37 -39.54
C GLU A 560 42.63 28.23 -38.33
N VAL A 561 41.53 27.85 -37.66
CA VAL A 561 41.00 28.54 -36.47
C VAL A 561 41.16 27.74 -35.21
N LYS A 562 41.33 26.40 -35.33
CA LYS A 562 41.51 25.49 -34.21
C LYS A 562 42.22 24.21 -34.67
N ARG A 563 43.02 23.62 -33.77
CA ARG A 563 43.64 22.30 -33.95
C ARG A 563 43.49 21.47 -32.67
N GLU A 564 43.20 20.21 -32.86
CA GLU A 564 43.15 19.20 -31.77
C GLU A 564 43.99 18.00 -32.24
N THR A 565 44.85 17.48 -31.34
CA THR A 565 45.71 16.33 -31.62
C THR A 565 45.24 15.11 -30.86
N TYR A 566 44.95 14.03 -31.55
CA TYR A 566 44.59 12.73 -30.98
C TYR A 566 45.76 11.78 -31.15
N LYS A 567 46.12 11.06 -30.07
CA LYS A 567 47.19 10.05 -30.07
C LYS A 567 46.56 8.68 -29.84
N THR A 568 46.95 7.72 -30.68
CA THR A 568 46.46 6.34 -30.59
C THR A 568 47.66 5.41 -30.52
N HIS A 569 47.64 4.48 -29.60
CA HIS A 569 48.57 3.38 -29.45
C HIS A 569 47.92 2.10 -29.88
N TYR A 570 48.54 1.38 -30.84
CA TYR A 570 48.10 0.05 -31.26
C TYR A 570 49.10 -1.00 -30.79
N THR A 571 48.65 -1.98 -30.02
CA THR A 571 49.42 -3.18 -29.73
C THR A 571 49.60 -4.02 -30.96
N PRO A 572 50.66 -4.83 -31.08
CA PRO A 572 50.78 -5.77 -32.20
C PRO A 572 49.64 -6.79 -32.18
N ARG A 573 49.18 -7.18 -33.36
CA ARG A 573 48.24 -8.27 -33.54
C ARG A 573 49.02 -9.56 -33.74
N ASP A 574 49.04 -10.41 -32.70
CA ASP A 574 49.80 -11.66 -32.72
C ASP A 574 49.26 -12.63 -33.80
N GLU A 575 50.15 -13.44 -34.38
CA GLU A 575 49.79 -14.54 -35.24
C GLU A 575 49.16 -15.65 -34.40
N VAL A 576 47.88 -15.93 -34.65
CA VAL A 576 47.17 -17.03 -33.95
C VAL A 576 46.92 -18.19 -34.95
N THR A 577 47.48 -19.34 -34.65
CA THR A 577 47.20 -20.60 -35.38
C THR A 577 46.33 -21.50 -34.50
N CYS A 578 45.20 -21.99 -35.06
CA CYS A 578 44.29 -22.85 -34.31
C CYS A 578 44.64 -24.33 -34.52
N LYS A 579 44.88 -25.05 -33.45
CA LYS A 579 45.04 -26.50 -33.52
C LYS A 579 43.71 -27.20 -33.33
N PRO A 580 43.41 -28.26 -34.13
CA PRO A 580 42.26 -29.11 -33.88
C PRO A 580 42.30 -29.63 -32.45
N VAL A 581 41.14 -29.71 -31.76
CA VAL A 581 41.04 -30.45 -30.49
C VAL A 581 41.38 -31.90 -30.80
N ALA A 582 42.43 -32.43 -30.17
CA ALA A 582 42.69 -33.87 -30.28
C ALA A 582 41.42 -34.62 -29.79
N GLN A 583 40.76 -35.33 -30.66
CA GLN A 583 39.76 -36.29 -30.22
C GLN A 583 40.52 -37.30 -29.39
N ASP A 584 40.22 -37.41 -28.10
CA ASP A 584 40.63 -38.52 -27.28
C ASP A 584 40.12 -39.80 -27.97
N THR A 585 41.01 -40.45 -28.73
CA THR A 585 40.77 -41.79 -29.16
C THR A 585 40.69 -42.65 -27.90
N ALA A 586 39.47 -43.09 -27.59
CA ALA A 586 39.26 -44.07 -26.56
C ALA A 586 40.23 -45.24 -26.78
N PRO A 587 40.89 -45.76 -25.75
CA PRO A 587 41.80 -46.88 -25.90
C PRO A 587 41.02 -48.07 -26.46
N ASP A 588 41.53 -48.60 -27.58
CA ASP A 588 41.07 -49.82 -28.27
C ASP A 588 40.97 -50.94 -27.23
N ALA A 589 39.77 -51.34 -26.86
CA ALA A 589 39.53 -52.51 -26.02
C ALA A 589 39.89 -53.75 -26.80
N GLY A 590 41.09 -54.22 -26.52
CA GLY A 590 41.71 -55.40 -27.10
C GLY A 590 40.75 -56.58 -27.29
N GLN A 591 40.76 -57.12 -28.51
CA GLN A 591 40.17 -58.40 -28.88
C GLN A 591 40.77 -59.49 -28.02
N GLY A 592 40.09 -59.98 -27.02
CA GLY A 592 40.33 -61.23 -26.32
C GLY A 592 39.61 -62.35 -27.05
N ALA A 593 40.36 -63.09 -27.87
CA ALA A 593 39.93 -64.37 -28.41
C ALA A 593 39.65 -65.34 -27.29
N GLY A 594 38.46 -65.91 -27.21
CA GLY A 594 38.06 -67.00 -26.36
C GLY A 594 37.19 -67.98 -27.14
N GLN A 595 37.80 -69.03 -27.64
CA GLN A 595 37.15 -70.22 -28.20
C GLN A 595 36.36 -70.98 -27.14
N GLY A 596 35.26 -71.58 -27.55
CA GLY A 596 34.92 -72.90 -26.98
C GLY A 596 33.48 -73.12 -26.59
N GLY A 597 32.80 -74.05 -27.24
CA GLY A 597 31.89 -74.94 -26.58
C GLY A 597 30.42 -74.96 -27.01
N ASP A 598 30.20 -75.64 -28.07
CA ASP A 598 29.14 -76.59 -28.43
C ASP A 598 28.22 -77.11 -27.29
N ARG A 599 26.95 -77.30 -27.64
CA ARG A 599 25.88 -78.19 -27.22
C ARG A 599 24.62 -77.61 -26.58
N ARG A 600 23.68 -77.82 -27.31
CA ARG A 600 22.28 -78.24 -27.33
C ARG A 600 21.23 -77.24 -27.40
#